data_f655f4434d1aa0ff4031303e430e130b
#
_entry.id   f655f4434d1aa0ff4031303e430e130b
#
_cell.length_a   1.000
_cell.length_b   1.000
_cell.length_c   1.000
_cell.angle_alpha   90.00
_cell.angle_beta   90.00
_cell.angle_gamma   90.00
#
_symmetry.space_group_name_H-M   'P 1'
#
loop_
_entity.id
_entity.type
_entity.pdbx_description
1 polymer ?
#
loop_
_entity_poly.entity_id
_entity_poly.type
_entity_poly.pdbx_seq_one_letter_code
_entity_poly.pdbx_strand_id
1 'polypeptide(L)'
;MSQQCKTVLDNGMTVISRTKPDVRSVSLGLWFNVGSRDERPDQAGLTHFMEHMMFKGTPTKGPLDISMHFDRLGAELNAFTSKEYTCYYARFVDDKLEDALSVLAEMVIESNFSQDAIDTEREVVIEEIARSEDTPDDYVYELYSQSNLPNHPCGLPVLGTRDRVGSYRHADCVDFHAEHYHAGNLTLAAAGNVDHDQLVTLAKRYFASMKPGKKEHRKLLQPQFSSGLFSQKRDIEQAHIVYGVPWLPLGNERRYIATVLTTILGGSMSSRLFQEVREKRGLVYSIYAMQAGYQGVGQWCIYAGTRPSNTQEVMRLIRSELDAIAQDYVSEDELSRNIDLICGQLLLGLESTNSHMVRLGKRETLGLEQTTPEQQTEGYRSVTKQQVLDMAQELLSAEPAIAVISPYSQEELSDLVFG
;
A
#
# COMPACT_ATOMS: atom_id res chain seq x y z
N MET A 1 -3.05 3.26 30.47
CA MET A 1 -3.46 2.23 29.47
C MET A 1 -3.71 2.93 28.15
N SER A 2 -3.27 2.38 27.03
CA SER A 2 -3.53 3.00 25.72
C SER A 2 -5.02 2.84 25.38
N GLN A 3 -5.73 3.97 25.26
CA GLN A 3 -7.16 3.98 24.95
C GLN A 3 -7.36 4.36 23.49
N GLN A 4 -8.19 3.61 22.79
CA GLN A 4 -8.65 3.97 21.43
C GLN A 4 -10.03 4.62 21.54
N CYS A 5 -10.17 5.79 20.93
CA CYS A 5 -11.42 6.54 20.87
C CYS A 5 -11.79 6.88 19.44
N LYS A 6 -13.10 6.97 19.16
CA LYS A 6 -13.64 7.35 17.84
C LYS A 6 -14.84 8.26 18.02
N THR A 7 -14.87 9.35 17.25
CA THR A 7 -15.99 10.29 17.15
C THR A 7 -16.27 10.60 15.68
N VAL A 8 -17.54 10.62 15.30
CA VAL A 8 -18.00 11.10 14.00
C VAL A 8 -18.60 12.49 14.20
N LEU A 9 -18.09 13.48 13.48
CA LEU A 9 -18.55 14.85 13.55
C LEU A 9 -19.83 15.07 12.75
N ASP A 10 -20.56 16.16 13.01
CA ASP A 10 -21.83 16.49 12.35
C ASP A 10 -21.68 16.70 10.83
N ASN A 11 -20.48 17.11 10.37
CA ASN A 11 -20.17 17.26 8.96
C ASN A 11 -19.83 15.92 8.24
N GLY A 12 -19.76 14.82 8.99
CA GLY A 12 -19.46 13.47 8.47
C GLY A 12 -18.00 13.03 8.65
N MET A 13 -17.09 13.90 9.05
CA MET A 13 -15.68 13.59 9.29
C MET A 13 -15.54 12.61 10.48
N THR A 14 -14.69 11.61 10.32
CA THR A 14 -14.33 10.69 11.41
C THR A 14 -13.02 11.12 12.09
N VAL A 15 -13.02 11.18 13.42
CA VAL A 15 -11.83 11.39 14.25
C VAL A 15 -11.57 10.12 15.03
N ILE A 16 -10.37 9.53 14.89
CA ILE A 16 -9.97 8.33 15.61
C ILE A 16 -8.60 8.54 16.24
N SER A 17 -8.45 8.17 17.49
CA SER A 17 -7.17 8.32 18.19
C SER A 17 -6.79 7.11 19.01
N ARG A 18 -5.49 6.96 19.27
CA ARG A 18 -4.92 6.03 20.23
C ARG A 18 -3.94 6.76 21.14
N THR A 19 -4.33 6.98 22.39
CA THR A 19 -3.50 7.66 23.39
C THR A 19 -2.39 6.75 23.89
N LYS A 20 -1.13 7.24 23.83
CA LYS A 20 0.08 6.63 24.41
C LYS A 20 0.80 7.69 25.27
N PRO A 21 0.48 7.82 26.55
CA PRO A 21 0.99 8.92 27.38
C PRO A 21 2.49 8.80 27.71
N ASP A 22 3.08 7.62 27.50
CA ASP A 22 4.47 7.33 27.83
C ASP A 22 5.47 7.80 26.76
N VAL A 23 4.96 8.39 25.65
CA VAL A 23 5.80 8.94 24.56
C VAL A 23 5.60 10.45 24.44
N ARG A 24 6.62 11.15 23.88
CA ARG A 24 6.56 12.60 23.64
C ARG A 24 6.16 12.95 22.20
N SER A 25 5.87 11.95 21.36
CA SER A 25 5.51 12.17 19.97
C SER A 25 4.03 11.93 19.70
N VAL A 26 3.51 12.66 18.72
CA VAL A 26 2.22 12.43 18.08
C VAL A 26 2.45 12.20 16.59
N SER A 27 1.84 11.16 16.03
CA SER A 27 1.67 10.99 14.60
C SER A 27 0.20 11.26 14.26
N LEU A 28 -0.02 12.15 13.31
CA LEU A 28 -1.33 12.62 12.86
C LEU A 28 -1.45 12.41 11.37
N GLY A 29 -2.56 11.85 10.89
CA GLY A 29 -2.81 11.61 9.47
C GLY A 29 -4.22 12.01 9.06
N LEU A 30 -4.31 12.70 7.93
CA LEU A 30 -5.54 13.02 7.21
C LEU A 30 -5.71 11.97 6.09
N TRP A 31 -6.65 11.07 6.27
CA TRP A 31 -6.90 9.92 5.40
C TRP A 31 -8.14 10.17 4.55
N PHE A 32 -7.95 10.31 3.25
CA PHE A 32 -9.04 10.42 2.29
C PHE A 32 -9.37 9.06 1.68
N ASN A 33 -10.67 8.74 1.63
CA ASN A 33 -11.18 7.49 1.04
C ASN A 33 -11.25 7.61 -0.49
N VAL A 34 -10.15 8.00 -1.10
CA VAL A 34 -9.93 8.09 -2.54
C VAL A 34 -8.50 7.67 -2.87
N GLY A 35 -8.35 6.81 -3.88
CA GLY A 35 -7.06 6.34 -4.39
C GLY A 35 -7.14 6.14 -5.90
N SER A 36 -6.05 5.66 -6.51
CA SER A 36 -5.98 5.54 -7.97
C SER A 36 -7.04 4.60 -8.57
N ARG A 37 -7.58 3.66 -7.80
CA ARG A 37 -8.68 2.80 -8.28
C ARG A 37 -10.02 3.52 -8.45
N ASP A 38 -10.18 4.69 -7.85
CA ASP A 38 -11.41 5.48 -7.87
C ASP A 38 -11.42 6.46 -9.06
N GLU A 39 -10.31 6.55 -9.78
CA GLU A 39 -10.15 7.41 -10.95
C GLU A 39 -10.96 6.92 -12.15
N ARG A 40 -11.51 7.85 -12.90
CA ARG A 40 -12.03 7.57 -14.25
C ARG A 40 -10.86 7.37 -15.23
N PRO A 41 -11.06 6.72 -16.38
CA PRO A 41 -9.97 6.50 -17.35
C PRO A 41 -9.28 7.80 -17.84
N ASP A 42 -9.99 8.94 -17.81
CA ASP A 42 -9.46 10.27 -18.16
C ASP A 42 -8.70 10.93 -17.00
N GLN A 43 -8.73 10.33 -15.80
CA GLN A 43 -8.11 10.82 -14.57
C GLN A 43 -6.92 9.95 -14.12
N ALA A 44 -6.44 9.02 -14.96
CA ALA A 44 -5.39 8.08 -14.54
C ALA A 44 -4.11 8.78 -14.05
N GLY A 45 -3.80 8.65 -12.75
CA GLY A 45 -2.70 9.31 -12.04
C GLY A 45 -3.07 10.64 -11.37
N LEU A 46 -4.32 11.09 -11.48
CA LEU A 46 -4.73 12.38 -10.91
C LEU A 46 -4.71 12.36 -9.37
N THR A 47 -5.04 11.23 -8.74
CA THR A 47 -4.98 11.11 -7.28
C THR A 47 -3.56 11.34 -6.74
N HIS A 48 -2.56 10.76 -7.39
CA HIS A 48 -1.16 10.98 -7.05
C HIS A 48 -0.72 12.41 -7.38
N PHE A 49 -1.11 12.93 -8.52
CA PHE A 49 -0.85 14.32 -8.88
C PHE A 49 -1.43 15.31 -7.85
N MET A 50 -2.64 15.04 -7.35
CA MET A 50 -3.27 15.82 -6.29
C MET A 50 -2.50 15.76 -4.97
N GLU A 51 -1.87 14.60 -4.65
CA GLU A 51 -0.98 14.51 -3.50
C GLU A 51 0.13 15.57 -3.57
N HIS A 52 0.84 15.66 -4.70
CA HIS A 52 1.86 16.70 -4.93
C HIS A 52 1.30 18.11 -4.81
N MET A 53 0.13 18.35 -5.41
CA MET A 53 -0.46 19.68 -5.46
C MET A 53 -0.84 20.24 -4.08
N MET A 54 -1.13 19.39 -3.08
CA MET A 54 -1.42 19.85 -1.71
C MET A 54 -0.23 20.54 -1.03
N PHE A 55 0.99 20.31 -1.50
CA PHE A 55 2.22 20.95 -0.99
C PHE A 55 2.58 22.23 -1.73
N LYS A 56 1.82 22.64 -2.76
CA LYS A 56 2.20 23.74 -3.67
C LYS A 56 1.63 25.08 -3.29
N GLY A 57 0.95 25.15 -2.16
CA GLY A 57 0.55 26.40 -1.52
C GLY A 57 -0.94 26.57 -1.34
N THR A 58 -1.24 27.49 -0.45
CA THR A 58 -2.58 27.94 -0.07
C THR A 58 -2.67 29.46 -0.31
N PRO A 59 -3.83 30.11 -0.10
CA PRO A 59 -3.91 31.58 -0.20
C PRO A 59 -2.99 32.32 0.79
N THR A 60 -2.58 31.67 1.90
CA THR A 60 -1.79 32.31 2.95
C THR A 60 -0.33 31.84 3.01
N LYS A 61 0.01 30.70 2.41
CA LYS A 61 1.34 30.06 2.50
C LYS A 61 1.80 29.56 1.13
N GLY A 62 3.03 29.95 0.75
CA GLY A 62 3.71 29.29 -0.35
C GLY A 62 4.31 27.92 0.04
N PRO A 63 4.85 27.15 -0.93
CA PRO A 63 5.45 25.85 -0.65
C PRO A 63 6.58 25.90 0.38
N LEU A 64 7.42 26.95 0.31
CA LEU A 64 8.51 27.16 1.26
C LEU A 64 7.98 27.48 2.67
N ASP A 65 6.88 28.26 2.78
CA ASP A 65 6.29 28.59 4.07
C ASP A 65 5.74 27.35 4.78
N ILE A 66 5.12 26.44 4.02
CA ILE A 66 4.66 25.15 4.54
C ILE A 66 5.85 24.33 5.08
N SER A 67 6.91 24.15 4.28
CA SER A 67 8.11 23.43 4.70
C SER A 67 8.75 24.04 5.94
N MET A 68 8.98 25.38 5.93
CA MET A 68 9.55 26.10 7.06
C MET A 68 8.68 26.04 8.32
N HIS A 69 7.35 25.93 8.18
CA HIS A 69 6.47 25.77 9.33
C HIS A 69 6.75 24.45 10.03
N PHE A 70 6.76 23.32 9.30
CA PHE A 70 7.02 22.00 9.87
C PHE A 70 8.46 21.86 10.37
N ASP A 71 9.45 22.45 9.70
CA ASP A 71 10.83 22.52 10.19
C ASP A 71 10.92 23.20 11.56
N ARG A 72 10.21 24.33 11.76
CA ARG A 72 10.18 25.04 13.06
C ARG A 72 9.50 24.22 14.16
N LEU A 73 8.57 23.33 13.82
CA LEU A 73 7.96 22.41 14.76
C LEU A 73 8.87 21.21 15.07
N GLY A 74 10.00 21.05 14.35
CA GLY A 74 10.81 19.84 14.40
C GLY A 74 10.02 18.60 13.95
N ALA A 75 9.14 18.78 12.98
CA ALA A 75 8.19 17.78 12.53
C ALA A 75 8.59 17.15 11.20
N GLU A 76 8.25 15.89 11.01
CA GLU A 76 8.30 15.19 9.75
C GLU A 76 6.94 15.33 9.07
N LEU A 77 6.88 15.94 7.88
CA LEU A 77 5.69 16.04 7.04
C LEU A 77 5.86 15.17 5.81
N ASN A 78 4.86 14.36 5.47
CA ASN A 78 4.89 13.54 4.25
C ASN A 78 3.45 13.16 3.82
N ALA A 79 3.34 12.54 2.64
CA ALA A 79 2.10 11.98 2.14
C ALA A 79 2.37 10.68 1.37
N PHE A 80 1.33 9.95 1.07
CA PHE A 80 1.36 8.83 0.14
C PHE A 80 -0.02 8.55 -0.44
N THR A 81 -0.02 8.13 -1.69
CA THR A 81 -1.20 7.66 -2.43
C THR A 81 -1.12 6.16 -2.65
N SER A 82 -2.24 5.48 -2.39
CA SER A 82 -2.40 4.06 -2.71
C SER A 82 -3.55 3.86 -3.71
N LYS A 83 -3.84 2.61 -4.04
CA LYS A 83 -4.99 2.29 -4.90
C LYS A 83 -6.33 2.72 -4.28
N GLU A 84 -6.45 2.78 -2.95
CA GLU A 84 -7.75 2.94 -2.27
C GLU A 84 -7.83 4.12 -1.30
N TYR A 85 -6.75 4.79 -1.03
CA TYR A 85 -6.71 5.94 -0.10
C TYR A 85 -5.50 6.81 -0.37
N THR A 86 -5.60 8.07 0.05
CA THR A 86 -4.52 9.04 0.11
C THR A 86 -4.37 9.53 1.54
N CYS A 87 -3.14 9.68 2.04
CA CYS A 87 -2.85 10.12 3.39
C CYS A 87 -1.84 11.25 3.40
N TYR A 88 -2.17 12.35 4.06
CA TYR A 88 -1.26 13.43 4.41
C TYR A 88 -0.99 13.34 5.90
N TYR A 89 0.27 13.24 6.32
CA TYR A 89 0.57 13.00 7.72
C TYR A 89 1.78 13.77 8.21
N ALA A 90 1.77 14.06 9.50
CA ALA A 90 2.93 14.63 10.18
C ALA A 90 3.22 13.89 11.49
N ARG A 91 4.50 13.87 11.88
CA ARG A 91 4.99 13.39 13.18
C ARG A 91 5.74 14.51 13.87
N PHE A 92 5.35 14.80 15.11
CA PHE A 92 5.84 15.96 15.87
C PHE A 92 5.81 15.71 17.37
N VAL A 93 6.37 16.63 18.16
CA VAL A 93 6.31 16.60 19.62
C VAL A 93 4.92 17.02 20.11
N ASP A 94 4.42 16.41 21.15
CA ASP A 94 3.04 16.48 21.67
C ASP A 94 2.50 17.89 21.92
N ASP A 95 3.34 18.87 22.23
CA ASP A 95 2.96 20.27 22.43
C ASP A 95 2.71 21.06 21.12
N LYS A 96 2.90 20.43 19.96
CA LYS A 96 2.73 21.03 18.62
C LYS A 96 1.47 20.58 17.86
N LEU A 97 0.54 19.90 18.54
CA LEU A 97 -0.64 19.31 17.92
C LEU A 97 -1.49 20.34 17.15
N GLU A 98 -1.80 21.48 17.78
CA GLU A 98 -2.64 22.52 17.16
C GLU A 98 -1.96 23.17 15.96
N ASP A 99 -0.68 23.51 16.11
CA ASP A 99 0.12 24.14 15.04
C ASP A 99 0.23 23.23 13.82
N ALA A 100 0.54 21.95 14.01
CA ALA A 100 0.66 20.97 12.91
C ALA A 100 -0.69 20.72 12.23
N LEU A 101 -1.76 20.52 13.02
CA LEU A 101 -3.10 20.26 12.49
C LEU A 101 -3.63 21.46 11.70
N SER A 102 -3.37 22.69 12.14
CA SER A 102 -3.83 23.91 11.48
C SER A 102 -3.32 24.02 10.04
N VAL A 103 -2.04 23.73 9.82
CA VAL A 103 -1.42 23.81 8.48
C VAL A 103 -1.82 22.60 7.63
N LEU A 104 -1.89 21.40 8.20
CA LEU A 104 -2.41 20.23 7.46
C LEU A 104 -3.85 20.45 7.00
N ALA A 105 -4.71 21.04 7.83
CA ALA A 105 -6.08 21.35 7.46
C ALA A 105 -6.13 22.40 6.33
N GLU A 106 -5.36 23.48 6.43
CA GLU A 106 -5.26 24.50 5.39
C GLU A 106 -4.80 23.91 4.06
N MET A 107 -3.76 23.06 4.07
CA MET A 107 -3.25 22.40 2.86
C MET A 107 -4.34 21.62 2.12
N VAL A 108 -5.13 20.80 2.83
CA VAL A 108 -6.12 19.93 2.19
C VAL A 108 -7.46 20.63 1.88
N ILE A 109 -7.75 21.76 2.52
CA ILE A 109 -9.01 22.50 2.31
C ILE A 109 -8.82 23.64 1.31
N GLU A 110 -7.69 24.36 1.38
CA GLU A 110 -7.48 25.65 0.73
C GLU A 110 -6.33 25.62 -0.30
N SER A 111 -5.94 24.45 -0.80
CA SER A 111 -4.96 24.39 -1.90
C SER A 111 -5.39 25.23 -3.09
N ASN A 112 -4.50 26.08 -3.60
CA ASN A 112 -4.82 27.05 -4.64
C ASN A 112 -4.68 26.53 -6.08
N PHE A 113 -4.03 25.38 -6.29
CA PHE A 113 -3.80 24.73 -7.58
C PHE A 113 -3.36 25.70 -8.69
N SER A 114 -2.38 26.58 -8.38
CA SER A 114 -1.94 27.57 -9.36
C SER A 114 -1.42 26.92 -10.64
N GLN A 115 -1.67 27.56 -11.80
CA GLN A 115 -1.27 26.98 -13.09
C GLN A 115 0.26 26.77 -13.16
N ASP A 116 1.04 27.71 -12.63
CA ASP A 116 2.52 27.59 -12.60
C ASP A 116 2.99 26.39 -11.77
N ALA A 117 2.32 26.11 -10.64
CA ALA A 117 2.61 24.93 -9.83
C ALA A 117 2.23 23.63 -10.56
N ILE A 118 1.07 23.61 -11.23
CA ILE A 118 0.62 22.47 -12.04
C ILE A 118 1.61 22.21 -13.18
N ASP A 119 2.06 23.26 -13.89
CA ASP A 119 3.01 23.11 -15.00
C ASP A 119 4.34 22.55 -14.52
N THR A 120 4.81 23.00 -13.36
CA THR A 120 6.03 22.50 -12.74
C THR A 120 5.89 21.03 -12.28
N GLU A 121 4.78 20.70 -11.57
CA GLU A 121 4.60 19.36 -11.02
C GLU A 121 4.28 18.30 -12.08
N ARG A 122 3.71 18.67 -13.22
CA ARG A 122 3.59 17.74 -14.35
C ARG A 122 4.94 17.19 -14.77
N GLU A 123 5.95 18.05 -14.90
CA GLU A 123 7.29 17.61 -15.25
C GLU A 123 7.90 16.72 -14.16
N VAL A 124 7.70 17.06 -12.88
CA VAL A 124 8.18 16.24 -11.76
C VAL A 124 7.56 14.85 -11.77
N VAL A 125 6.24 14.75 -11.93
CA VAL A 125 5.53 13.45 -11.93
C VAL A 125 5.86 12.65 -13.20
N ILE A 126 6.07 13.30 -14.34
CA ILE A 126 6.53 12.63 -15.58
C ILE A 126 7.94 12.03 -15.36
N GLU A 127 8.84 12.73 -14.67
CA GLU A 127 10.15 12.18 -14.31
C GLU A 127 10.05 11.03 -13.30
N GLU A 128 9.09 11.05 -12.37
CA GLU A 128 8.82 9.92 -11.47
C GLU A 128 8.33 8.69 -12.24
N ILE A 129 7.43 8.88 -13.21
CA ILE A 129 7.00 7.80 -14.11
C ILE A 129 8.21 7.23 -14.86
N ALA A 130 9.07 8.10 -15.42
CA ALA A 130 10.29 7.69 -16.10
C ALA A 130 11.19 6.86 -15.19
N ARG A 131 11.42 7.33 -13.96
CA ARG A 131 12.24 6.63 -12.97
C ARG A 131 11.64 5.27 -12.60
N SER A 132 10.32 5.19 -12.41
CA SER A 132 9.64 3.91 -12.12
C SER A 132 9.79 2.94 -13.28
N GLU A 133 9.61 3.41 -14.53
CA GLU A 133 9.82 2.61 -15.73
C GLU A 133 11.28 2.14 -15.85
N ASP A 134 12.26 2.96 -15.49
CA ASP A 134 13.69 2.67 -15.53
C ASP A 134 14.21 1.82 -14.35
N THR A 135 13.34 1.44 -13.42
CA THR A 135 13.65 0.61 -12.24
C THR A 135 13.00 -0.78 -12.43
N PRO A 136 13.68 -1.77 -13.04
CA PRO A 136 13.04 -3.02 -13.47
C PRO A 136 12.48 -3.89 -12.35
N ASP A 137 13.06 -3.83 -11.15
CA ASP A 137 12.62 -4.54 -9.95
C ASP A 137 11.31 -3.98 -9.39
N ASP A 138 11.04 -2.69 -9.57
CA ASP A 138 9.75 -2.07 -9.23
C ASP A 138 8.76 -2.21 -10.39
N TYR A 139 9.20 -1.96 -11.63
CA TYR A 139 8.34 -1.96 -12.79
C TYR A 139 7.75 -3.34 -13.13
N VAL A 140 8.42 -4.42 -12.76
CA VAL A 140 7.89 -5.79 -12.98
C VAL A 140 6.57 -6.02 -12.24
N TYR A 141 6.32 -5.34 -11.12
CA TYR A 141 5.04 -5.41 -10.41
C TYR A 141 3.93 -4.65 -11.14
N GLU A 142 4.26 -3.53 -11.76
CA GLU A 142 3.31 -2.80 -12.60
C GLU A 142 2.95 -3.63 -13.83
N LEU A 143 3.94 -4.22 -14.49
CA LEU A 143 3.72 -5.15 -15.61
C LEU A 143 2.83 -6.34 -15.19
N TYR A 144 3.11 -6.94 -14.03
CA TYR A 144 2.30 -8.02 -13.47
C TYR A 144 0.86 -7.56 -13.20
N SER A 145 0.68 -6.45 -12.50
CA SER A 145 -0.65 -5.98 -12.10
C SER A 145 -1.50 -5.61 -13.31
N GLN A 146 -0.94 -4.90 -14.29
CA GLN A 146 -1.62 -4.51 -15.52
C GLN A 146 -2.00 -5.73 -16.36
N SER A 147 -1.11 -6.71 -16.46
CA SER A 147 -1.34 -7.92 -17.26
C SER A 147 -2.31 -8.88 -16.59
N ASN A 148 -2.22 -9.05 -15.26
CA ASN A 148 -3.08 -9.95 -14.51
C ASN A 148 -4.51 -9.38 -14.31
N LEU A 149 -4.64 -8.04 -14.22
CA LEU A 149 -5.91 -7.32 -14.03
C LEU A 149 -6.15 -6.26 -15.13
N PRO A 150 -6.17 -6.62 -16.43
CA PRO A 150 -6.09 -5.66 -17.54
C PRO A 150 -7.29 -4.69 -17.62
N ASN A 151 -8.46 -5.08 -17.09
CA ASN A 151 -9.69 -4.29 -17.13
C ASN A 151 -10.17 -3.88 -15.74
N HIS A 152 -9.31 -3.95 -14.74
CA HIS A 152 -9.66 -3.62 -13.37
C HIS A 152 -8.82 -2.42 -12.87
N PRO A 153 -9.42 -1.41 -12.20
CA PRO A 153 -8.68 -0.24 -11.74
C PRO A 153 -7.47 -0.56 -10.83
N CYS A 154 -7.52 -1.64 -10.04
CA CYS A 154 -6.38 -2.09 -9.25
C CYS A 154 -5.19 -2.61 -10.10
N GLY A 155 -5.38 -2.88 -11.38
CA GLY A 155 -4.31 -3.22 -12.31
C GLY A 155 -3.54 -2.01 -12.84
N LEU A 156 -4.16 -0.82 -12.82
CA LEU A 156 -3.55 0.40 -13.36
C LEU A 156 -2.49 0.99 -12.40
N PRO A 157 -1.43 1.64 -12.92
CA PRO A 157 -0.40 2.26 -12.08
C PRO A 157 -0.97 3.44 -11.27
N VAL A 158 -0.43 3.63 -10.05
CA VAL A 158 -0.82 4.77 -9.19
C VAL A 158 -0.34 6.10 -9.80
N LEU A 159 0.82 6.10 -10.43
CA LEU A 159 1.41 7.26 -11.09
C LEU A 159 0.65 7.69 -12.36
N GLY A 160 -0.23 6.84 -12.88
CA GLY A 160 -0.91 7.07 -14.16
C GLY A 160 0.00 6.88 -15.36
N THR A 161 -0.25 7.67 -16.43
CA THR A 161 0.54 7.63 -17.65
C THR A 161 1.07 9.03 -17.99
N ARG A 162 2.22 9.10 -18.70
CA ARG A 162 2.84 10.37 -19.13
C ARG A 162 1.84 11.26 -19.90
N ASP A 163 1.07 10.67 -20.81
CA ASP A 163 0.09 11.41 -21.62
C ASP A 163 -1.03 12.03 -20.77
N ARG A 164 -1.51 11.28 -19.75
CA ARG A 164 -2.56 11.78 -18.86
C ARG A 164 -2.04 12.86 -17.93
N VAL A 165 -0.94 12.59 -17.24
CA VAL A 165 -0.30 13.57 -16.35
C VAL A 165 0.05 14.85 -17.12
N GLY A 166 0.62 14.72 -18.33
CA GLY A 166 0.95 15.86 -19.20
C GLY A 166 -0.26 16.70 -19.63
N SER A 167 -1.49 16.16 -19.56
CA SER A 167 -2.70 16.85 -19.97
C SER A 167 -3.42 17.61 -18.85
N TYR A 168 -3.08 17.39 -17.56
CA TYR A 168 -3.80 17.99 -16.42
C TYR A 168 -3.69 19.50 -16.35
N ARG A 169 -4.80 20.11 -15.99
CA ARG A 169 -4.98 21.57 -15.87
C ARG A 169 -5.64 21.92 -14.55
N HIS A 170 -5.67 23.20 -14.24
CA HIS A 170 -6.30 23.72 -13.02
C HIS A 170 -7.73 23.18 -12.81
N ALA A 171 -8.56 23.13 -13.86
CA ALA A 171 -9.93 22.62 -13.75
C ALA A 171 -9.99 21.17 -13.29
N ASP A 172 -9.09 20.30 -13.77
CA ASP A 172 -9.05 18.88 -13.38
C ASP A 172 -8.76 18.73 -11.89
N CYS A 173 -7.82 19.53 -11.35
CA CYS A 173 -7.48 19.53 -9.92
C CYS A 173 -8.64 20.06 -9.06
N VAL A 174 -9.28 21.17 -9.49
CA VAL A 174 -10.41 21.77 -8.76
C VAL A 174 -11.60 20.82 -8.72
N ASP A 175 -11.95 20.23 -9.86
CA ASP A 175 -13.09 19.32 -9.98
C ASP A 175 -12.86 18.04 -9.13
N PHE A 176 -11.67 17.47 -9.21
CA PHE A 176 -11.29 16.30 -8.42
C PHE A 176 -11.30 16.60 -6.91
N HIS A 177 -10.75 17.76 -6.51
CA HIS A 177 -10.78 18.21 -5.13
C HIS A 177 -12.21 18.37 -4.62
N ALA A 178 -13.07 19.07 -5.40
CA ALA A 178 -14.47 19.29 -5.03
C ALA A 178 -15.30 18.01 -4.93
N GLU A 179 -14.95 16.98 -5.73
CA GLU A 179 -15.61 15.67 -5.74
C GLU A 179 -15.20 14.85 -4.53
N HIS A 180 -13.90 14.72 -4.22
CA HIS A 180 -13.39 13.74 -3.28
C HIS A 180 -12.93 14.28 -1.92
N TYR A 181 -12.54 15.58 -1.84
CA TYR A 181 -12.00 16.18 -0.62
C TYR A 181 -13.09 16.86 0.20
N HIS A 182 -13.95 16.04 0.79
CA HIS A 182 -15.04 16.50 1.65
C HIS A 182 -15.04 15.74 2.98
N ALA A 183 -15.69 16.29 4.01
CA ALA A 183 -15.64 15.77 5.36
C ALA A 183 -16.05 14.29 5.51
N GLY A 184 -17.04 13.84 4.71
CA GLY A 184 -17.49 12.44 4.75
C GLY A 184 -16.43 11.42 4.27
N ASN A 185 -15.50 11.85 3.41
CA ASN A 185 -14.38 11.01 2.94
C ASN A 185 -13.13 11.12 3.82
N LEU A 186 -13.13 12.01 4.82
CA LEU A 186 -11.96 12.28 5.65
C LEU A 186 -12.02 11.54 6.97
N THR A 187 -10.96 10.81 7.27
CA THR A 187 -10.64 10.26 8.60
C THR A 187 -9.39 10.96 9.13
N LEU A 188 -9.52 11.66 10.26
CA LEU A 188 -8.40 12.17 11.04
C LEU A 188 -7.98 11.08 12.02
N ALA A 189 -6.81 10.51 11.82
CA ALA A 189 -6.23 9.50 12.68
C ALA A 189 -5.04 10.06 13.47
N ALA A 190 -4.99 9.84 14.77
CA ALA A 190 -3.85 10.25 15.59
C ALA A 190 -3.42 9.15 16.55
N ALA A 191 -2.11 9.05 16.80
CA ALA A 191 -1.57 8.16 17.81
C ALA A 191 -0.36 8.79 18.50
N GLY A 192 -0.24 8.59 19.81
CA GLY A 192 0.83 9.16 20.62
C GLY A 192 0.29 9.82 21.88
N ASN A 193 1.02 10.80 22.42
CA ASN A 193 0.57 11.59 23.56
C ASN A 193 -0.47 12.63 23.11
N VAL A 194 -1.66 12.18 22.81
CA VAL A 194 -2.77 12.98 22.30
C VAL A 194 -4.03 12.72 23.12
N ASP A 195 -4.71 13.80 23.49
CA ASP A 195 -6.03 13.77 24.11
C ASP A 195 -7.11 13.76 23.01
N HIS A 196 -8.07 12.83 23.10
CA HIS A 196 -9.11 12.67 22.09
C HIS A 196 -10.08 13.85 22.02
N ASP A 197 -10.50 14.39 23.17
CA ASP A 197 -11.48 15.48 23.23
C ASP A 197 -10.85 16.79 22.74
N GLN A 198 -9.58 17.01 23.04
CA GLN A 198 -8.80 18.11 22.44
C GLN A 198 -8.72 17.96 20.92
N LEU A 199 -8.37 16.76 20.42
CA LEU A 199 -8.29 16.48 18.98
C LEU A 199 -9.64 16.73 18.29
N VAL A 200 -10.75 16.28 18.87
CA VAL A 200 -12.11 16.53 18.37
C VAL A 200 -12.44 18.02 18.33
N THR A 201 -12.07 18.76 19.39
CA THR A 201 -12.29 20.22 19.46
C THR A 201 -11.53 20.95 18.36
N LEU A 202 -10.26 20.61 18.14
CA LEU A 202 -9.44 21.17 17.08
C LEU A 202 -9.95 20.78 15.69
N ALA A 203 -10.37 19.52 15.51
CA ALA A 203 -10.97 19.05 14.26
C ALA A 203 -12.24 19.83 13.91
N LYS A 204 -13.15 20.05 14.86
CA LYS A 204 -14.35 20.89 14.66
C LYS A 204 -14.00 22.31 14.25
N ARG A 205 -12.92 22.89 14.79
CA ARG A 205 -12.50 24.25 14.49
C ARG A 205 -11.89 24.37 13.10
N TYR A 206 -10.90 23.53 12.78
CA TYR A 206 -10.10 23.66 11.55
C TYR A 206 -10.79 23.07 10.31
N PHE A 207 -11.70 22.11 10.47
CA PHE A 207 -12.46 21.53 9.36
C PHE A 207 -13.94 22.04 9.30
N ALA A 208 -14.25 23.15 9.96
CA ALA A 208 -15.60 23.74 9.95
C ALA A 208 -16.05 24.18 8.55
N SER A 209 -15.14 24.67 7.71
CA SER A 209 -15.39 25.12 6.35
C SER A 209 -15.46 23.98 5.33
N MET A 210 -15.00 22.79 5.71
CA MET A 210 -14.99 21.65 4.80
C MET A 210 -16.41 21.22 4.44
N LYS A 211 -16.67 21.03 3.13
CA LYS A 211 -17.99 20.61 2.64
C LYS A 211 -18.47 19.35 3.38
N PRO A 212 -19.65 19.37 4.00
CA PRO A 212 -20.24 18.17 4.60
C PRO A 212 -20.47 17.08 3.56
N GLY A 213 -20.39 15.82 3.99
CA GLY A 213 -20.65 14.70 3.09
C GLY A 213 -20.85 13.40 3.85
N LYS A 214 -21.19 12.36 3.11
CA LYS A 214 -21.18 10.98 3.61
C LYS A 214 -19.99 10.28 3.00
N LYS A 215 -19.45 9.30 3.72
CA LYS A 215 -18.40 8.43 3.21
C LYS A 215 -18.84 7.78 1.90
N GLU A 216 -18.03 7.91 0.89
CA GLU A 216 -18.26 7.26 -0.39
C GLU A 216 -18.12 5.75 -0.29
N HIS A 217 -19.02 5.04 -0.94
CA HIS A 217 -18.98 3.59 -1.05
C HIS A 217 -18.49 3.20 -2.44
N ARG A 218 -17.34 2.55 -2.52
CA ARG A 218 -16.80 2.07 -3.78
C ARG A 218 -17.73 1.04 -4.42
N LYS A 219 -17.97 1.20 -5.70
CA LYS A 219 -18.56 0.14 -6.51
C LYS A 219 -17.48 -0.92 -6.77
N LEU A 220 -17.61 -2.06 -6.10
CA LEU A 220 -16.68 -3.17 -6.30
C LEU A 220 -16.96 -3.85 -7.64
N LEU A 221 -15.98 -3.77 -8.53
CA LEU A 221 -15.99 -4.52 -9.78
C LEU A 221 -15.53 -5.94 -9.52
N GLN A 222 -16.14 -6.90 -10.21
CA GLN A 222 -15.67 -8.30 -10.17
C GLN A 222 -14.38 -8.40 -10.98
N PRO A 223 -13.26 -8.86 -10.38
CA PRO A 223 -12.00 -8.99 -11.08
C PRO A 223 -12.08 -10.09 -12.15
N GLN A 224 -11.54 -9.81 -13.32
CA GLN A 224 -11.27 -10.79 -14.35
C GLN A 224 -9.76 -10.92 -14.45
N PHE A 225 -9.26 -12.04 -13.89
CA PHE A 225 -7.83 -12.30 -13.90
C PHE A 225 -7.41 -12.94 -15.22
N SER A 226 -6.25 -12.48 -15.73
CA SER A 226 -5.57 -13.09 -16.87
C SER A 226 -4.36 -13.88 -16.37
N SER A 227 -4.20 -15.09 -16.88
CA SER A 227 -3.05 -15.97 -16.62
C SER A 227 -2.12 -16.03 -17.84
N GLY A 228 -0.93 -16.59 -17.67
CA GLY A 228 0.07 -16.79 -18.72
C GLY A 228 1.33 -15.99 -18.53
N LEU A 229 2.17 -15.96 -19.57
CA LEU A 229 3.46 -15.27 -19.57
C LEU A 229 3.33 -13.88 -20.21
N PHE A 230 3.74 -12.87 -19.47
CA PHE A 230 3.82 -11.47 -19.89
C PHE A 230 5.28 -11.01 -19.79
N SER A 231 5.86 -10.49 -20.84
CA SER A 231 7.26 -10.11 -20.82
C SER A 231 7.53 -8.77 -21.45
N GLN A 232 8.56 -8.12 -20.92
CA GLN A 232 9.16 -6.95 -21.56
C GLN A 232 10.65 -7.19 -21.76
N LYS A 233 11.08 -7.17 -23.01
CA LYS A 233 12.51 -7.30 -23.35
C LYS A 233 13.22 -5.99 -23.05
N ARG A 234 14.27 -6.07 -22.21
CA ARG A 234 15.18 -4.96 -21.89
C ARG A 234 16.62 -5.47 -21.82
N ASP A 235 17.56 -4.65 -22.24
CA ASP A 235 18.99 -4.93 -22.12
C ASP A 235 19.45 -4.59 -20.70
N ILE A 236 19.32 -5.55 -19.78
CA ILE A 236 19.62 -5.44 -18.35
C ILE A 236 20.37 -6.67 -17.85
N GLU A 237 21.18 -6.48 -16.79
CA GLU A 237 22.03 -7.53 -16.22
C GLU A 237 21.25 -8.61 -15.44
N GLN A 238 20.06 -8.28 -14.95
CA GLN A 238 19.21 -9.19 -14.16
C GLN A 238 17.87 -9.43 -14.85
N ALA A 239 17.36 -10.63 -14.73
CA ALA A 239 15.95 -10.92 -15.00
C ALA A 239 15.14 -10.71 -13.72
N HIS A 240 14.07 -9.93 -13.84
CA HIS A 240 13.11 -9.68 -12.76
C HIS A 240 11.83 -10.43 -13.06
N ILE A 241 11.40 -11.28 -12.13
CA ILE A 241 10.32 -12.22 -12.30
C ILE A 241 9.29 -11.98 -11.21
N VAL A 242 8.02 -11.86 -11.56
CA VAL A 242 6.87 -11.96 -10.66
C VAL A 242 6.02 -13.13 -11.10
N TYR A 243 5.94 -14.16 -10.27
CA TYR A 243 5.01 -15.27 -10.39
C TYR A 243 3.85 -15.01 -9.45
N GLY A 244 2.62 -14.92 -9.94
CA GLY A 244 1.50 -14.62 -9.05
C GLY A 244 0.19 -15.24 -9.48
N VAL A 245 -0.74 -15.28 -8.52
CA VAL A 245 -2.08 -15.86 -8.69
C VAL A 245 -3.15 -14.94 -8.07
N PRO A 246 -4.42 -15.08 -8.48
CA PRO A 246 -5.55 -14.48 -7.77
C PRO A 246 -5.55 -14.89 -6.30
N TRP A 247 -5.90 -13.95 -5.41
CA TRP A 247 -5.83 -14.20 -3.97
C TRP A 247 -6.97 -13.57 -3.19
N LEU A 248 -6.87 -13.68 -1.87
CA LEU A 248 -7.88 -13.20 -0.93
C LEU A 248 -7.99 -11.67 -0.97
N PRO A 249 -9.19 -11.10 -1.06
CA PRO A 249 -9.40 -9.68 -0.95
C PRO A 249 -9.14 -9.19 0.49
N LEU A 250 -8.94 -7.88 0.61
CA LEU A 250 -8.73 -7.21 1.89
C LEU A 250 -9.89 -7.51 2.87
N GLY A 251 -9.55 -7.80 4.12
CA GLY A 251 -10.52 -8.09 5.18
C GLY A 251 -11.04 -9.53 5.19
N ASN A 252 -10.57 -10.41 4.31
CA ASN A 252 -10.97 -11.81 4.31
C ASN A 252 -10.66 -12.49 5.66
N GLU A 253 -11.57 -13.35 6.13
CA GLU A 253 -11.44 -14.04 7.41
C GLU A 253 -10.21 -14.97 7.46
N ARG A 254 -9.84 -15.58 6.32
CA ARG A 254 -8.67 -16.47 6.18
C ARG A 254 -7.33 -15.71 6.08
N ARG A 255 -7.29 -14.38 6.26
CA ARG A 255 -6.08 -13.56 6.17
C ARG A 255 -4.92 -14.03 7.06
N TYR A 256 -5.22 -14.60 8.24
CA TYR A 256 -4.19 -15.12 9.15
C TYR A 256 -3.47 -16.33 8.56
N ILE A 257 -4.25 -17.28 7.99
CA ILE A 257 -3.72 -18.46 7.31
C ILE A 257 -2.87 -18.03 6.10
N ALA A 258 -3.39 -17.09 5.29
CA ALA A 258 -2.71 -16.55 4.12
C ALA A 258 -1.37 -15.89 4.48
N THR A 259 -1.33 -15.11 5.57
CA THR A 259 -0.09 -14.50 6.04
C THR A 259 0.93 -15.53 6.53
N VAL A 260 0.49 -16.56 7.26
CA VAL A 260 1.36 -17.64 7.71
C VAL A 260 1.94 -18.43 6.53
N LEU A 261 1.12 -18.81 5.55
CA LEU A 261 1.56 -19.48 4.33
C LEU A 261 2.59 -18.63 3.55
N THR A 262 2.28 -17.35 3.35
CA THR A 262 3.18 -16.41 2.66
C THR A 262 4.52 -16.29 3.38
N THR A 263 4.51 -16.22 4.72
CA THR A 263 5.74 -16.12 5.53
C THR A 263 6.58 -17.38 5.45
N ILE A 264 5.98 -18.57 5.50
CA ILE A 264 6.66 -19.85 5.34
C ILE A 264 7.34 -19.95 3.97
N LEU A 265 6.63 -19.54 2.91
CA LEU A 265 7.15 -19.61 1.54
C LEU A 265 8.27 -18.62 1.28
N GLY A 266 8.09 -17.34 1.65
CA GLY A 266 9.04 -16.29 1.24
C GLY A 266 9.06 -15.04 2.12
N GLY A 267 8.58 -15.09 3.38
CA GLY A 267 8.48 -13.91 4.25
C GLY A 267 9.71 -13.64 5.13
N SER A 268 10.75 -14.48 5.10
CA SER A 268 11.92 -14.33 5.94
C SER A 268 13.16 -15.01 5.37
N MET A 269 14.33 -14.78 5.98
CA MET A 269 15.57 -15.47 5.61
C MET A 269 15.53 -16.99 5.90
N SER A 270 14.66 -17.46 6.78
CA SER A 270 14.45 -18.89 7.05
C SER A 270 13.30 -19.50 6.25
N SER A 271 12.68 -18.76 5.34
CA SER A 271 11.60 -19.23 4.48
C SER A 271 12.12 -20.21 3.41
N ARG A 272 11.23 -21.05 2.91
CA ARG A 272 11.58 -22.12 1.97
C ARG A 272 12.28 -21.60 0.72
N LEU A 273 11.69 -20.62 0.04
CA LEU A 273 12.27 -20.04 -1.18
C LEU A 273 13.62 -19.38 -0.93
N PHE A 274 13.76 -18.63 0.17
CA PHE A 274 15.02 -17.99 0.48
C PHE A 274 16.13 -19.03 0.72
N GLN A 275 15.84 -20.08 1.48
CA GLN A 275 16.81 -21.15 1.77
C GLN A 275 17.17 -21.97 0.52
N GLU A 276 16.17 -22.37 -0.27
CA GLU A 276 16.41 -23.25 -1.43
C GLU A 276 17.07 -22.52 -2.60
N VAL A 277 16.65 -21.31 -2.91
CA VAL A 277 17.06 -20.62 -4.12
C VAL A 277 18.25 -19.69 -3.89
N ARG A 278 18.26 -18.98 -2.74
CA ARG A 278 19.33 -18.04 -2.41
C ARG A 278 20.46 -18.67 -1.62
N GLU A 279 20.19 -19.23 -0.44
CA GLU A 279 21.25 -19.68 0.47
C GLU A 279 21.97 -20.95 -0.04
N LYS A 280 21.22 -21.98 -0.45
CA LYS A 280 21.82 -23.24 -0.88
C LYS A 280 22.42 -23.19 -2.29
N ARG A 281 21.86 -22.38 -3.19
CA ARG A 281 22.23 -22.39 -4.61
C ARG A 281 22.81 -21.09 -5.14
N GLY A 282 22.60 -19.96 -4.44
CA GLY A 282 23.12 -18.66 -4.85
C GLY A 282 22.58 -18.15 -6.20
N LEU A 283 21.36 -18.56 -6.58
CA LEU A 283 20.80 -18.26 -7.89
C LEU A 283 20.19 -16.87 -7.97
N VAL A 284 19.77 -16.29 -6.85
CA VAL A 284 19.10 -15.00 -6.75
C VAL A 284 19.75 -14.08 -5.74
N TYR A 285 19.71 -12.77 -5.96
CA TYR A 285 20.03 -11.80 -4.92
C TYR A 285 18.84 -11.59 -3.99
N SER A 286 17.64 -11.51 -4.54
CA SER A 286 16.39 -11.34 -3.80
C SER A 286 15.34 -12.33 -4.26
N ILE A 287 14.67 -12.98 -3.30
CA ILE A 287 13.47 -13.78 -3.53
C ILE A 287 12.58 -13.67 -2.30
N TYR A 288 11.30 -13.39 -2.51
CA TYR A 288 10.32 -13.30 -1.44
C TYR A 288 8.90 -13.49 -1.95
N ALA A 289 7.99 -13.85 -1.05
CA ALA A 289 6.56 -13.93 -1.31
C ALA A 289 5.83 -12.78 -0.63
N MET A 290 4.82 -12.26 -1.28
CA MET A 290 3.99 -11.17 -0.79
C MET A 290 2.53 -11.31 -1.23
N GLN A 291 1.66 -10.57 -0.56
CA GLN A 291 0.25 -10.47 -0.92
C GLN A 291 -0.21 -9.02 -0.93
N ALA A 292 -1.02 -8.67 -1.91
CA ALA A 292 -1.68 -7.39 -2.03
C ALA A 292 -3.20 -7.62 -2.00
N GLY A 293 -3.87 -7.05 -1.00
CA GLY A 293 -5.32 -7.14 -0.87
C GLY A 293 -5.97 -5.77 -0.94
N TYR A 294 -6.97 -5.65 -1.80
CA TYR A 294 -7.85 -4.49 -1.96
C TYR A 294 -9.28 -4.91 -1.70
N GLN A 295 -10.21 -3.97 -1.58
CA GLN A 295 -11.63 -4.30 -1.43
C GLN A 295 -12.13 -5.05 -2.68
N GLY A 296 -12.55 -6.30 -2.49
CA GLY A 296 -13.10 -7.17 -3.55
C GLY A 296 -12.06 -7.83 -4.46
N VAL A 297 -10.75 -7.55 -4.33
CA VAL A 297 -9.71 -8.17 -5.16
C VAL A 297 -8.43 -8.38 -4.36
N GLY A 298 -7.72 -9.47 -4.62
CA GLY A 298 -6.40 -9.75 -4.03
C GLY A 298 -5.50 -10.46 -5.01
N GLN A 299 -4.20 -10.30 -4.81
CA GLN A 299 -3.14 -10.95 -5.55
C GLN A 299 -2.10 -11.48 -4.56
N TRP A 300 -1.58 -12.66 -4.83
CA TRP A 300 -0.43 -13.22 -4.15
C TRP A 300 0.68 -13.43 -5.16
N CYS A 301 1.92 -13.13 -4.81
CA CYS A 301 3.02 -13.32 -5.74
C CYS A 301 4.35 -13.64 -5.05
N ILE A 302 5.24 -14.25 -5.83
CA ILE A 302 6.67 -14.42 -5.56
C ILE A 302 7.41 -13.49 -6.49
N TYR A 303 8.35 -12.71 -5.95
CA TYR A 303 9.35 -11.99 -6.72
C TYR A 303 10.69 -12.73 -6.67
N ALA A 304 11.41 -12.71 -7.80
CA ALA A 304 12.79 -13.17 -7.88
C ALA A 304 13.61 -12.28 -8.82
N GLY A 305 14.76 -11.79 -8.33
CA GLY A 305 15.78 -11.10 -9.12
C GLY A 305 16.98 -12.02 -9.34
N THR A 306 17.28 -12.40 -10.59
CA THR A 306 18.28 -13.40 -10.94
C THR A 306 19.09 -13.05 -12.19
N ARG A 307 20.20 -13.76 -12.42
CA ARG A 307 20.86 -13.68 -13.73
C ARG A 307 19.95 -14.29 -14.80
N PRO A 308 19.86 -13.72 -16.01
CA PRO A 308 19.00 -14.24 -17.07
C PRO A 308 19.19 -15.74 -17.34
N SER A 309 20.44 -16.24 -17.32
CA SER A 309 20.75 -17.65 -17.52
C SER A 309 20.18 -18.60 -16.45
N ASN A 310 19.79 -18.08 -15.29
CA ASN A 310 19.26 -18.88 -14.18
C ASN A 310 17.71 -18.89 -14.16
N THR A 311 17.04 -18.17 -15.06
CA THR A 311 15.57 -18.01 -15.07
C THR A 311 14.84 -19.35 -15.01
N GLN A 312 15.23 -20.33 -15.83
CA GLN A 312 14.61 -21.65 -15.88
C GLN A 312 14.72 -22.38 -14.54
N GLU A 313 15.93 -22.43 -13.98
CA GLU A 313 16.16 -23.13 -12.71
C GLU A 313 15.44 -22.46 -11.54
N VAL A 314 15.42 -21.12 -11.49
CA VAL A 314 14.66 -20.36 -10.48
C VAL A 314 13.17 -20.68 -10.59
N MET A 315 12.59 -20.67 -11.79
CA MET A 315 11.18 -21.00 -12.02
C MET A 315 10.86 -22.45 -11.62
N ARG A 316 11.76 -23.39 -11.97
CA ARG A 316 11.62 -24.80 -11.56
C ARG A 316 11.60 -24.95 -10.05
N LEU A 317 12.49 -24.23 -9.33
CA LEU A 317 12.57 -24.28 -7.87
C LEU A 317 11.35 -23.64 -7.20
N ILE A 318 10.86 -22.51 -7.71
CA ILE A 318 9.61 -21.90 -7.24
C ILE A 318 8.46 -22.92 -7.31
N ARG A 319 8.28 -23.57 -8.45
CA ARG A 319 7.24 -24.60 -8.61
C ARG A 319 7.42 -25.76 -7.67
N SER A 320 8.67 -26.26 -7.54
CA SER A 320 8.99 -27.37 -6.65
C SER A 320 8.64 -27.07 -5.19
N GLU A 321 8.88 -25.84 -4.70
CA GLU A 321 8.54 -25.46 -3.33
C GLU A 321 7.02 -25.27 -3.13
N LEU A 322 6.32 -24.77 -4.16
CA LEU A 322 4.85 -24.70 -4.16
C LEU A 322 4.22 -26.11 -4.17
N ASP A 323 4.73 -27.02 -4.97
CA ASP A 323 4.32 -28.42 -4.98
C ASP A 323 4.56 -29.11 -3.63
N ALA A 324 5.73 -28.92 -3.05
CA ALA A 324 6.10 -29.53 -1.77
C ALA A 324 5.20 -29.07 -0.62
N ILE A 325 4.90 -27.77 -0.51
CA ILE A 325 4.03 -27.26 0.56
C ILE A 325 2.56 -27.67 0.39
N ALA A 326 2.12 -27.96 -0.84
CA ALA A 326 0.78 -28.42 -1.16
C ALA A 326 0.60 -29.96 -1.02
N GLN A 327 1.70 -30.72 -0.92
CA GLN A 327 1.68 -32.19 -0.78
C GLN A 327 1.77 -32.64 0.66
N ASP A 328 2.62 -31.95 1.47
CA ASP A 328 2.93 -32.35 2.82
C ASP A 328 2.60 -31.26 3.86
N TYR A 329 2.27 -31.71 5.07
CA TYR A 329 2.16 -30.80 6.21
C TYR A 329 3.47 -30.11 6.52
N VAL A 330 3.39 -28.82 6.84
CA VAL A 330 4.50 -28.13 7.49
C VAL A 330 4.79 -28.76 8.86
N SER A 331 6.06 -28.78 9.28
CA SER A 331 6.41 -29.29 10.60
C SER A 331 5.86 -28.37 11.71
N GLU A 332 5.67 -28.89 12.93
CA GLU A 332 5.28 -28.08 14.08
C GLU A 332 6.27 -26.95 14.35
N ASP A 333 7.56 -27.24 14.23
CA ASP A 333 8.64 -26.26 14.42
C ASP A 333 8.56 -25.15 13.36
N GLU A 334 8.36 -25.50 12.08
CA GLU A 334 8.25 -24.54 11.00
C GLU A 334 7.03 -23.63 11.18
N LEU A 335 5.86 -24.20 11.54
CA LEU A 335 4.65 -23.44 11.79
C LEU A 335 4.82 -22.50 12.97
N SER A 336 5.27 -23.01 14.12
CA SER A 336 5.46 -22.23 15.35
C SER A 336 6.45 -21.08 15.14
N ARG A 337 7.61 -21.36 14.54
CA ARG A 337 8.64 -20.36 14.25
C ARG A 337 8.11 -19.20 13.38
N ASN A 338 7.34 -19.49 12.35
CA ASN A 338 6.78 -18.45 11.49
C ASN A 338 5.66 -17.66 12.18
N ILE A 339 4.83 -18.29 13.00
CA ILE A 339 3.82 -17.59 13.82
C ILE A 339 4.51 -16.66 14.82
N ASP A 340 5.55 -17.13 15.52
CA ASP A 340 6.30 -16.31 16.47
C ASP A 340 6.97 -15.12 15.79
N LEU A 341 7.53 -15.32 14.58
CA LEU A 341 8.09 -14.24 13.77
C LEU A 341 7.04 -13.18 13.44
N ILE A 342 5.86 -13.59 12.94
CA ILE A 342 4.77 -12.67 12.58
C ILE A 342 4.29 -11.90 13.82
N CYS A 343 4.07 -12.59 14.92
CA CYS A 343 3.63 -11.97 16.18
C CYS A 343 4.68 -10.99 16.73
N GLY A 344 5.96 -11.37 16.68
CA GLY A 344 7.07 -10.51 17.10
C GLY A 344 7.16 -9.24 16.24
N GLN A 345 7.12 -9.38 14.91
CA GLN A 345 7.15 -8.24 13.99
C GLN A 345 5.93 -7.31 14.18
N LEU A 346 4.74 -7.87 14.41
CA LEU A 346 3.55 -7.08 14.71
C LEU A 346 3.74 -6.24 15.98
N LEU A 347 4.22 -6.84 17.06
CA LEU A 347 4.37 -6.15 18.34
C LEU A 347 5.48 -5.08 18.27
N LEU A 348 6.64 -5.42 17.71
CA LEU A 348 7.75 -4.47 17.52
C LEU A 348 7.36 -3.32 16.59
N GLY A 349 6.62 -3.60 15.51
CA GLY A 349 6.13 -2.56 14.61
C GLY A 349 5.17 -1.56 15.30
N LEU A 350 4.47 -1.98 16.34
CA LEU A 350 3.55 -1.14 17.12
C LEU A 350 4.24 -0.33 18.25
N GLU A 351 5.55 -0.30 18.36
CA GLU A 351 6.24 0.67 19.22
C GLU A 351 6.15 2.10 18.66
N SER A 352 6.11 2.24 17.36
CA SER A 352 6.01 3.53 16.65
C SER A 352 4.60 4.15 16.70
N THR A 353 4.52 5.43 17.03
CA THR A 353 3.27 6.20 16.94
C THR A 353 2.77 6.28 15.51
N ASN A 354 3.67 6.35 14.53
CA ASN A 354 3.31 6.35 13.11
C ASN A 354 2.63 5.04 12.68
N SER A 355 3.16 3.89 13.10
CA SER A 355 2.52 2.59 12.79
C SER A 355 1.12 2.46 13.40
N HIS A 356 0.91 2.99 14.60
CA HIS A 356 -0.42 3.05 15.19
C HIS A 356 -1.37 3.96 14.40
N MET A 357 -0.93 5.17 14.03
CA MET A 357 -1.72 6.11 13.24
C MET A 357 -2.09 5.51 11.88
N VAL A 358 -1.12 4.92 11.16
CA VAL A 358 -1.36 4.26 9.87
C VAL A 358 -2.37 3.11 10.01
N ARG A 359 -2.20 2.28 11.04
CA ARG A 359 -3.13 1.18 11.30
C ARG A 359 -4.56 1.67 11.56
N LEU A 360 -4.74 2.69 12.41
CA LEU A 360 -6.04 3.26 12.72
C LEU A 360 -6.68 3.88 11.48
N GLY A 361 -5.94 4.77 10.81
CA GLY A 361 -6.42 5.51 9.65
C GLY A 361 -6.79 4.59 8.49
N LYS A 362 -5.89 3.68 8.10
CA LYS A 362 -6.14 2.72 7.02
C LYS A 362 -7.38 1.86 7.30
N ARG A 363 -7.49 1.28 8.51
CA ARG A 363 -8.62 0.40 8.86
C ARG A 363 -9.95 1.16 8.89
N GLU A 364 -9.97 2.37 9.46
CA GLU A 364 -11.17 3.20 9.49
C GLU A 364 -11.59 3.67 8.10
N THR A 365 -10.63 4.13 7.29
CA THR A 365 -10.88 4.61 5.93
C THR A 365 -11.44 3.50 5.04
N LEU A 366 -10.90 2.29 5.15
CA LEU A 366 -11.36 1.14 4.37
C LEU A 366 -12.56 0.38 4.98
N GLY A 367 -13.09 0.86 6.12
CA GLY A 367 -14.23 0.19 6.78
C GLY A 367 -13.91 -1.18 7.37
N LEU A 368 -12.64 -1.43 7.72
CA LEU A 368 -12.21 -2.67 8.35
C LEU A 368 -12.44 -2.62 9.86
N GLU A 369 -12.74 -3.77 10.44
CA GLU A 369 -12.85 -3.91 11.88
C GLU A 369 -11.55 -3.47 12.58
N GLN A 370 -11.65 -2.69 13.65
CA GLN A 370 -10.52 -2.31 14.49
C GLN A 370 -10.19 -3.46 15.45
N THR A 371 -9.15 -4.24 15.13
CA THR A 371 -8.68 -5.35 15.97
C THR A 371 -7.54 -4.92 16.89
N THR A 372 -7.47 -5.47 18.10
CA THR A 372 -6.30 -5.24 18.98
C THR A 372 -5.09 -6.08 18.53
N PRO A 373 -3.86 -5.73 18.97
CA PRO A 373 -2.69 -6.57 18.72
C PRO A 373 -2.86 -7.99 19.28
N GLU A 374 -3.50 -8.12 20.45
CA GLU A 374 -3.77 -9.39 21.13
C GLU A 374 -4.72 -10.26 20.28
N GLN A 375 -5.82 -9.68 19.77
CA GLN A 375 -6.74 -10.38 18.85
C GLN A 375 -6.03 -10.85 17.58
N GLN A 376 -5.09 -10.05 17.05
CA GLN A 376 -4.34 -10.47 15.86
C GLN A 376 -3.36 -11.58 16.17
N THR A 377 -2.61 -11.49 17.27
CA THR A 377 -1.68 -12.56 17.67
C THR A 377 -2.42 -13.86 17.95
N GLU A 378 -3.59 -13.78 18.56
CA GLU A 378 -4.46 -14.96 18.74
C GLU A 378 -4.93 -15.55 17.41
N GLY A 379 -5.32 -14.69 16.45
CA GLY A 379 -5.67 -15.12 15.11
C GLY A 379 -4.53 -15.87 14.41
N TYR A 380 -3.28 -15.43 14.52
CA TYR A 380 -2.13 -16.16 13.99
C TYR A 380 -1.87 -17.46 14.74
N ARG A 381 -1.93 -17.46 16.07
CA ARG A 381 -1.72 -18.66 16.90
C ARG A 381 -2.77 -19.74 16.72
N SER A 382 -3.95 -19.39 16.25
CA SER A 382 -5.02 -20.34 15.96
C SER A 382 -4.85 -21.07 14.62
N VAL A 383 -3.87 -20.67 13.79
CA VAL A 383 -3.62 -21.30 12.48
C VAL A 383 -3.07 -22.72 12.66
N THR A 384 -3.66 -23.68 11.97
CA THR A 384 -3.27 -25.09 12.02
C THR A 384 -2.53 -25.54 10.76
N LYS A 385 -1.76 -26.63 10.85
CA LYS A 385 -1.09 -27.22 9.70
C LYS A 385 -2.05 -27.65 8.59
N GLN A 386 -3.23 -28.15 8.95
CA GLN A 386 -4.27 -28.51 7.97
C GLN A 386 -4.71 -27.30 7.18
N GLN A 387 -4.98 -26.18 7.85
CA GLN A 387 -5.39 -24.96 7.17
C GLN A 387 -4.31 -24.40 6.24
N VAL A 388 -3.03 -24.52 6.61
CA VAL A 388 -1.91 -24.13 5.75
C VAL A 388 -1.83 -25.03 4.53
N LEU A 389 -1.98 -26.35 4.69
CA LEU A 389 -1.99 -27.31 3.58
C LEU A 389 -3.16 -27.05 2.62
N ASP A 390 -4.39 -26.89 3.15
CA ASP A 390 -5.57 -26.63 2.34
C ASP A 390 -5.42 -25.35 1.51
N MET A 391 -4.88 -24.32 2.13
CA MET A 391 -4.64 -23.02 1.47
C MET A 391 -3.50 -23.10 0.45
N ALA A 392 -2.45 -23.90 0.69
CA ALA A 392 -1.39 -24.13 -0.27
C ALA A 392 -1.89 -24.89 -1.51
N GLN A 393 -2.80 -25.86 -1.31
CA GLN A 393 -3.47 -26.57 -2.41
C GLN A 393 -4.36 -25.63 -3.24
N GLU A 394 -5.10 -24.74 -2.59
CA GLU A 394 -5.91 -23.71 -3.27
C GLU A 394 -5.00 -22.78 -4.10
N LEU A 395 -3.88 -22.31 -3.53
CA LEU A 395 -2.91 -21.46 -4.22
C LEU A 395 -2.32 -22.16 -5.45
N LEU A 396 -1.94 -23.43 -5.33
CA LEU A 396 -1.36 -24.22 -6.43
C LEU A 396 -2.38 -24.52 -7.52
N SER A 397 -3.67 -24.60 -7.19
CA SER A 397 -4.75 -24.88 -8.16
C SER A 397 -5.06 -23.68 -9.09
N ALA A 398 -4.63 -22.47 -8.72
CA ALA A 398 -4.85 -21.27 -9.51
C ALA A 398 -3.87 -21.18 -10.68
N GLU A 399 -4.36 -20.78 -11.86
CA GLU A 399 -3.51 -20.53 -13.00
C GLU A 399 -2.66 -19.26 -12.78
N PRO A 400 -1.32 -19.35 -12.87
CA PRO A 400 -0.45 -18.20 -12.61
C PRO A 400 -0.42 -17.20 -13.77
N ALA A 401 -0.26 -15.94 -13.43
CA ALA A 401 0.27 -14.91 -14.30
C ALA A 401 1.75 -14.71 -13.95
N ILE A 402 2.62 -14.72 -14.96
CA ILE A 402 4.07 -14.59 -14.80
C ILE A 402 4.52 -13.38 -15.57
N ALA A 403 5.00 -12.35 -14.89
CA ALA A 403 5.59 -11.17 -15.52
C ALA A 403 7.12 -11.25 -15.45
N VAL A 404 7.80 -10.98 -16.57
CA VAL A 404 9.25 -11.05 -16.66
C VAL A 404 9.80 -9.83 -17.40
N ILE A 405 10.77 -9.17 -16.79
CA ILE A 405 11.62 -8.18 -17.48
C ILE A 405 13.03 -8.77 -17.60
N SER A 406 13.53 -8.95 -18.82
CA SER A 406 14.82 -9.59 -19.06
C SER A 406 15.34 -9.28 -20.46
N PRO A 407 16.60 -9.63 -20.80
CA PRO A 407 17.10 -9.49 -22.17
C PRO A 407 16.51 -10.52 -23.18
N TYR A 408 15.75 -11.50 -22.71
CA TYR A 408 15.13 -12.50 -23.57
C TYR A 408 13.84 -12.01 -24.24
N SER A 409 13.54 -12.56 -25.42
CA SER A 409 12.23 -12.40 -26.05
C SER A 409 11.16 -13.25 -25.35
N GLN A 410 9.90 -12.99 -25.63
CA GLN A 410 8.80 -13.78 -25.08
C GLN A 410 8.84 -15.25 -25.51
N GLU A 411 9.31 -15.55 -26.74
CA GLU A 411 9.46 -16.91 -27.25
C GLU A 411 10.55 -17.66 -26.45
N GLU A 412 11.73 -17.06 -26.29
CA GLU A 412 12.82 -17.62 -25.47
C GLU A 412 12.39 -17.86 -24.03
N LEU A 413 11.62 -16.92 -23.43
CA LEU A 413 11.11 -17.06 -22.07
C LEU A 413 10.03 -18.16 -21.94
N SER A 414 9.21 -18.38 -22.98
CA SER A 414 8.20 -19.44 -22.95
C SER A 414 8.84 -20.81 -22.75
N ASP A 415 9.94 -21.08 -23.44
CA ASP A 415 10.70 -22.33 -23.29
C ASP A 415 11.37 -22.43 -21.90
N LEU A 416 11.86 -21.31 -21.35
CA LEU A 416 12.51 -21.26 -20.05
C LEU A 416 11.53 -21.38 -18.87
N VAL A 417 10.30 -20.88 -19.04
CA VAL A 417 9.30 -20.82 -17.98
C VAL A 417 8.41 -22.07 -17.95
N PHE A 418 8.09 -22.65 -19.10
CA PHE A 418 7.14 -23.77 -19.24
C PHE A 418 7.80 -25.08 -19.72
N GLY A 419 9.00 -25.04 -20.26
CA GLY A 419 9.80 -26.21 -20.65
C GLY A 419 10.53 -26.79 -19.45
#